data_65cf6a0830ec1b62a8bd039bfafeeb25
#
_entry.id   65cf6a0830ec1b62a8bd039bfafeeb25
#
_cell.length_a   1.000
_cell.length_b   1.000
_cell.length_c   1.000
_cell.angle_alpha   90.00
_cell.angle_beta   90.00
_cell.angle_gamma   90.00
#
_symmetry.space_group_name_H-M   'P 1'
#
loop_
_entity.id
_entity.type
_entity.pdbx_description
1 polymer ?
#
loop_
_entity_poly.entity_id
_entity_poly.type
_entity_poly.pdbx_seq_one_letter_code
_entity_poly.pdbx_strand_id
1 'polypeptide(L)'
;NILSRKYNLTFVSFLKKYVPGFENSFILDQGTRATNRSCRHIDNSSMMDEILDFPMYTFKTMYSYQTPKEITYKSIVGGKLNNLFVIGKGAYQSESFRSQISCMLMGISSAAAAKTIIEDKSNTLNINRDLFKSNLDILFTWE
;
A
#
# COMPACT_ATOMS: atom_id res chain seq x y z
N ASN A 1 10.32 -8.13 19.42
CA ASN A 1 10.94 -7.16 20.34
C ASN A 1 12.24 -7.64 20.97
N ILE A 2 12.29 -8.85 21.54
CA ILE A 2 13.53 -9.41 22.15
C ILE A 2 14.61 -9.60 21.07
N LEU A 3 14.25 -10.19 19.96
CA LEU A 3 15.16 -10.46 18.84
C LEU A 3 15.75 -9.14 18.27
N SER A 4 14.90 -8.12 18.06
CA SER A 4 15.32 -6.81 17.58
C SER A 4 16.33 -6.15 18.53
N ARG A 5 16.11 -6.23 19.84
CA ARG A 5 17.06 -5.70 20.84
C ARG A 5 18.39 -6.46 20.82
N LYS A 6 18.33 -7.78 20.67
CA LYS A 6 19.54 -8.61 20.54
C LYS A 6 20.36 -8.22 19.30
N TYR A 7 19.72 -7.99 18.17
CA TYR A 7 20.40 -7.53 16.95
C TYR A 7 21.06 -6.15 17.14
N ASN A 8 20.41 -5.21 17.81
CA ASN A 8 21.00 -3.90 18.09
C ASN A 8 22.25 -4.01 18.95
N LEU A 9 22.24 -4.85 19.99
CA LEU A 9 23.43 -5.08 20.83
C LEU A 9 24.56 -5.74 20.04
N THR A 10 24.24 -6.72 19.21
CA THR A 10 25.23 -7.38 18.34
C THR A 10 25.84 -6.37 17.34
N PHE A 11 25.00 -5.49 16.76
CA PHE A 11 25.43 -4.47 15.81
C PHE A 11 26.37 -3.45 16.48
N VAL A 12 26.05 -2.96 17.66
CA VAL A 12 26.95 -2.05 18.41
C VAL A 12 28.26 -2.74 18.76
N SER A 13 28.23 -4.00 19.17
CA SER A 13 29.44 -4.77 19.43
C SER A 13 30.32 -4.91 18.19
N PHE A 14 29.70 -5.11 17.04
CA PHE A 14 30.40 -5.13 15.74
C PHE A 14 31.04 -3.76 15.46
N LEU A 15 30.30 -2.66 15.59
CA LEU A 15 30.80 -1.31 15.34
C LEU A 15 32.01 -1.00 16.22
N LYS A 16 31.93 -1.28 17.53
CA LYS A 16 33.05 -1.06 18.50
C LYS A 16 34.29 -1.83 18.12
N LYS A 17 34.15 -3.02 17.56
CA LYS A 17 35.28 -3.90 17.27
C LYS A 17 35.92 -3.62 15.92
N TYR A 18 35.14 -3.22 14.92
CA TYR A 18 35.60 -3.21 13.54
C TYR A 18 35.54 -1.86 12.84
N VAL A 19 34.88 -0.85 13.44
CA VAL A 19 34.73 0.46 12.80
C VAL A 19 35.47 1.53 13.61
N PRO A 20 36.52 2.11 13.06
CA PRO A 20 37.27 3.17 13.74
C PRO A 20 36.38 4.36 14.12
N GLY A 21 36.55 4.87 15.33
CA GLY A 21 35.76 5.97 15.89
C GLY A 21 34.54 5.53 16.69
N PHE A 22 34.20 4.22 16.69
CA PHE A 22 33.09 3.67 17.46
C PHE A 22 33.49 2.92 18.72
N GLU A 23 34.76 2.94 19.10
CA GLU A 23 35.29 2.15 20.21
C GLU A 23 34.58 2.42 21.55
N ASN A 24 34.21 3.68 21.78
CA ASN A 24 33.50 4.12 22.97
C ASN A 24 32.00 4.35 22.77
N SER A 25 31.47 3.94 21.65
CA SER A 25 30.03 4.10 21.38
C SER A 25 29.18 3.24 22.31
N PHE A 26 27.96 3.69 22.60
CA PHE A 26 26.97 2.93 23.37
C PHE A 26 25.57 3.23 22.85
N ILE A 27 24.63 2.37 23.19
CA ILE A 27 23.22 2.58 22.83
C ILE A 27 22.65 3.60 23.83
N LEU A 28 22.32 4.79 23.36
CA LEU A 28 21.68 5.80 24.18
C LEU A 28 20.23 5.43 24.46
N ASP A 29 19.50 5.00 23.42
CA ASP A 29 18.10 4.62 23.53
C ASP A 29 17.73 3.57 22.48
N GLN A 30 16.70 2.80 22.78
CA GLN A 30 16.09 1.84 21.85
C GLN A 30 14.59 2.06 21.78
N GLY A 31 14.06 2.07 20.59
CA GLY A 31 12.61 2.14 20.40
C GLY A 31 11.87 1.11 21.26
N THR A 32 10.86 1.57 21.96
CA THR A 32 10.03 0.72 22.86
C THR A 32 9.32 -0.39 22.10
N ARG A 33 9.07 -0.20 20.81
CA ARG A 33 8.37 -1.13 19.95
C ARG A 33 9.02 -1.26 18.57
N ALA A 34 9.29 -2.48 18.14
CA ALA A 34 9.67 -2.74 16.77
C ALA A 34 8.46 -2.53 15.86
N THR A 35 8.63 -1.68 14.84
CA THR A 35 7.59 -1.46 13.83
C THR A 35 7.73 -2.50 12.73
N ASN A 36 6.76 -3.38 12.61
CA ASN A 36 6.64 -4.24 11.44
C ASN A 36 6.00 -3.44 10.30
N ARG A 37 6.73 -3.23 9.22
CA ARG A 37 6.25 -2.51 8.03
C ARG A 37 5.44 -3.38 7.09
N SER A 38 5.57 -4.69 7.18
CA SER A 38 4.71 -5.64 6.47
C SER A 38 3.43 -5.90 7.28
N CYS A 39 2.34 -6.11 6.60
CA CYS A 39 1.08 -6.57 7.18
C CYS A 39 0.53 -7.71 6.32
N ARG A 40 -0.56 -8.29 6.74
CA ARG A 40 -1.33 -9.19 5.88
C ARG A 40 -1.90 -8.37 4.73
N HIS A 41 -1.74 -8.83 3.51
CA HIS A 41 -2.33 -8.26 2.31
C HIS A 41 -3.13 -9.31 1.57
N ILE A 42 -4.01 -8.84 0.71
CA ILE A 42 -4.79 -9.73 -0.13
C ILE A 42 -3.85 -10.41 -1.12
N ASP A 43 -4.09 -11.68 -1.34
CA ASP A 43 -3.46 -12.42 -2.43
C ASP A 43 -4.45 -12.58 -3.58
N ASN A 44 -4.23 -11.81 -4.63
CA ASN A 44 -5.02 -11.86 -5.87
C ASN A 44 -4.32 -12.70 -6.95
N SER A 45 -3.23 -13.38 -6.64
CA SER A 45 -2.41 -14.08 -7.65
C SER A 45 -3.22 -15.11 -8.45
N SER A 46 -4.17 -15.79 -7.82
CA SER A 46 -5.02 -16.78 -8.48
C SER A 46 -6.16 -16.20 -9.33
N MET A 47 -6.37 -14.90 -9.28
CA MET A 47 -7.48 -14.21 -9.99
C MET A 47 -6.96 -13.08 -10.89
N MET A 48 -5.67 -13.11 -11.22
CA MET A 48 -5.02 -12.03 -11.98
C MET A 48 -5.67 -11.79 -13.34
N ASP A 49 -6.22 -12.81 -13.97
CA ASP A 49 -6.83 -12.72 -15.30
C ASP A 49 -8.33 -12.41 -15.25
N GLU A 50 -8.97 -12.58 -14.10
CA GLU A 50 -10.40 -12.37 -13.92
C GLU A 50 -10.76 -10.94 -13.51
N ILE A 51 -9.83 -10.23 -12.88
CA ILE A 51 -10.04 -8.87 -12.42
C ILE A 51 -9.65 -7.90 -13.53
N LEU A 52 -10.60 -7.07 -13.94
CA LEU A 52 -10.35 -5.99 -14.87
C LEU A 52 -9.30 -5.03 -14.28
N ASP A 53 -8.15 -4.91 -14.93
CA ASP A 53 -7.07 -4.05 -14.47
C ASP A 53 -6.94 -2.80 -15.35
N PHE A 54 -6.88 -1.65 -14.69
CA PHE A 54 -6.63 -0.37 -15.32
C PHE A 54 -6.00 0.61 -14.32
N PRO A 55 -5.14 1.52 -14.78
CA PRO A 55 -4.56 2.52 -13.91
C PRO A 55 -5.63 3.51 -13.43
N MET A 56 -5.64 3.79 -12.14
CA MET A 56 -6.46 4.84 -11.53
C MET A 56 -5.65 6.10 -11.30
N TYR A 57 -4.45 5.94 -10.73
CA TYR A 57 -3.53 7.05 -10.44
C TYR A 57 -2.10 6.66 -10.70
N THR A 58 -1.34 7.64 -11.19
CA THR A 58 0.11 7.56 -11.32
C THR A 58 0.76 8.59 -10.41
N PHE A 59 1.67 8.19 -9.56
CA PHE A 59 2.37 9.10 -8.66
C PHE A 59 3.86 8.80 -8.56
N LYS A 60 4.65 9.84 -8.33
CA LYS A 60 6.09 9.72 -8.06
C LYS A 60 6.30 9.71 -6.55
N THR A 61 6.97 8.70 -6.03
CA THR A 61 7.37 8.68 -4.62
C THR A 61 8.73 9.34 -4.46
N MET A 62 8.99 9.95 -3.30
CA MET A 62 10.31 10.51 -2.97
C MET A 62 11.44 9.48 -3.02
N TYR A 63 11.12 8.21 -2.94
CA TYR A 63 12.07 7.09 -2.93
C TYR A 63 12.20 6.36 -4.26
N SER A 64 11.40 6.71 -5.26
CA SER A 64 11.39 6.08 -6.58
C SER A 64 11.70 7.15 -7.63
N TYR A 65 12.97 7.47 -7.79
CA TYR A 65 13.41 8.47 -8.77
C TYR A 65 13.26 8.00 -10.22
N GLN A 66 13.07 6.73 -10.48
CA GLN A 66 13.20 6.16 -11.82
C GLN A 66 11.89 5.76 -12.50
N THR A 67 10.87 5.32 -11.74
CA THR A 67 9.58 4.91 -12.34
C THR A 67 8.41 5.42 -11.53
N PRO A 68 7.43 6.08 -12.18
CA PRO A 68 6.15 6.37 -11.54
C PRO A 68 5.51 5.06 -11.07
N LYS A 69 4.90 5.08 -9.90
CA LYS A 69 4.11 3.94 -9.41
C LYS A 69 2.65 4.19 -9.71
N GLU A 70 2.00 3.16 -10.21
CA GLU A 70 0.58 3.21 -10.52
C GLU A 70 -0.22 2.54 -9.41
N ILE A 71 -1.33 3.16 -9.04
CA ILE A 71 -2.39 2.52 -8.29
C ILE A 71 -3.40 2.03 -9.30
N THR A 72 -3.51 0.74 -9.46
CA THR A 72 -4.44 0.11 -10.39
C THR A 72 -5.72 -0.33 -9.66
N TYR A 73 -6.81 -0.49 -10.39
CA TYR A 73 -8.07 -0.97 -9.83
C TYR A 73 -7.91 -2.34 -9.15
N LYS A 74 -7.15 -3.22 -9.77
CA LYS A 74 -6.81 -4.54 -9.24
C LYS A 74 -6.14 -4.50 -7.86
N SER A 75 -5.42 -3.42 -7.55
CA SER A 75 -4.75 -3.27 -6.24
C SER A 75 -5.73 -3.20 -5.08
N ILE A 76 -6.93 -2.69 -5.29
CA ILE A 76 -7.94 -2.47 -4.24
C ILE A 76 -9.03 -3.55 -4.18
N VAL A 77 -9.15 -4.41 -5.18
CA VAL A 77 -10.17 -5.47 -5.21
C VAL A 77 -9.84 -6.57 -4.22
N GLY A 78 -10.83 -7.03 -3.47
CA GLY A 78 -10.71 -8.00 -2.38
C GLY A 78 -10.61 -9.48 -2.82
N GLY A 79 -10.01 -9.76 -3.98
CA GLY A 79 -9.83 -11.13 -4.48
C GLY A 79 -11.15 -11.82 -4.79
N LYS A 80 -11.38 -12.98 -4.20
CA LYS A 80 -12.57 -13.83 -4.45
C LYS A 80 -13.91 -13.26 -3.94
N LEU A 81 -13.87 -12.14 -3.24
CA LEU A 81 -15.08 -11.53 -2.68
C LEU A 81 -15.59 -10.43 -3.60
N ASN A 82 -16.80 -10.60 -4.13
CA ASN A 82 -17.38 -9.74 -5.15
C ASN A 82 -17.78 -8.33 -4.70
N ASN A 83 -17.64 -8.01 -3.41
CA ASN A 83 -18.07 -6.73 -2.84
C ASN A 83 -17.11 -6.24 -1.75
N LEU A 84 -15.84 -6.59 -1.84
CA LEU A 84 -14.80 -6.18 -0.91
C LEU A 84 -13.74 -5.34 -1.60
N PHE A 85 -13.48 -4.16 -1.05
CA PHE A 85 -12.31 -3.34 -1.36
C PHE A 85 -11.36 -3.32 -0.18
N VAL A 86 -10.05 -3.38 -0.46
CA VAL A 86 -9.00 -3.31 0.56
C VAL A 86 -8.00 -2.24 0.18
N ILE A 87 -7.74 -1.32 1.10
CA ILE A 87 -6.88 -0.15 0.87
C ILE A 87 -5.66 -0.13 1.79
N GLY A 88 -4.69 0.70 1.45
CA GLY A 88 -3.47 0.88 2.22
C GLY A 88 -2.60 -0.37 2.23
N LYS A 89 -2.02 -0.69 3.37
CA LYS A 89 -1.08 -1.82 3.50
C LYS A 89 -1.71 -3.20 3.27
N GLY A 90 -3.02 -3.32 3.37
CA GLY A 90 -3.74 -4.56 3.11
C GLY A 90 -3.99 -4.84 1.63
N ALA A 91 -3.85 -3.82 0.78
CA ALA A 91 -4.07 -3.93 -0.66
C ALA A 91 -3.04 -4.82 -1.36
N TYR A 92 -3.41 -5.36 -2.51
CA TYR A 92 -2.49 -6.15 -3.32
C TYR A 92 -1.30 -5.31 -3.79
N GLN A 93 -0.09 -5.86 -3.79
CA GLN A 93 1.16 -5.17 -4.12
C GLN A 93 1.46 -3.92 -3.26
N SER A 94 1.07 -3.96 -2.02
CA SER A 94 0.96 -2.80 -1.12
C SER A 94 2.25 -2.20 -0.58
N GLU A 95 3.42 -2.68 -0.93
CA GLU A 95 4.69 -2.16 -0.37
C GLU A 95 4.86 -0.65 -0.56
N SER A 96 4.24 -0.11 -1.60
CA SER A 96 4.28 1.32 -1.95
C SER A 96 3.07 2.12 -1.45
N PHE A 97 1.99 1.47 -1.03
CA PHE A 97 0.70 2.12 -0.74
C PHE A 97 0.50 2.48 0.75
N ARG A 98 1.58 2.70 1.46
CA ARG A 98 1.54 3.05 2.89
C ARG A 98 1.54 4.55 3.17
N SER A 99 1.76 5.39 2.16
CA SER A 99 1.72 6.84 2.33
C SER A 99 0.28 7.32 2.56
N GLN A 100 0.10 8.40 3.29
CA GLN A 100 -1.22 8.98 3.52
C GLN A 100 -1.92 9.32 2.20
N ILE A 101 -1.19 9.93 1.26
CA ILE A 101 -1.72 10.29 -0.06
C ILE A 101 -2.22 9.04 -0.80
N SER A 102 -1.42 7.98 -0.85
CA SER A 102 -1.85 6.72 -1.49
C SER A 102 -3.10 6.15 -0.84
N CYS A 103 -3.17 6.14 0.49
CA CYS A 103 -4.35 5.63 1.20
C CYS A 103 -5.59 6.48 0.93
N MET A 104 -5.44 7.81 0.86
CA MET A 104 -6.55 8.72 0.52
C MET A 104 -7.05 8.48 -0.90
N LEU A 105 -6.15 8.41 -1.88
CA LEU A 105 -6.50 8.12 -3.27
C LEU A 105 -7.20 6.77 -3.42
N MET A 106 -6.70 5.73 -2.77
CA MET A 106 -7.35 4.42 -2.77
C MET A 106 -8.74 4.45 -2.10
N GLY A 107 -8.91 5.26 -1.04
CA GLY A 107 -10.21 5.46 -0.40
C GLY A 107 -11.22 6.12 -1.32
N ILE A 108 -10.83 7.19 -2.01
CA ILE A 108 -11.66 7.89 -3.00
C ILE A 108 -12.04 6.94 -4.15
N SER A 109 -11.07 6.17 -4.66
CA SER A 109 -11.33 5.18 -5.71
C SER A 109 -12.30 4.10 -5.27
N SER A 110 -12.17 3.62 -4.03
CA SER A 110 -13.09 2.61 -3.50
C SER A 110 -14.51 3.15 -3.37
N ALA A 111 -14.67 4.43 -3.00
CA ALA A 111 -15.97 5.08 -2.94
C ALA A 111 -16.60 5.24 -4.34
N ALA A 112 -15.80 5.70 -5.34
CA ALA A 112 -16.24 5.79 -6.73
C ALA A 112 -16.64 4.42 -7.29
N ALA A 113 -15.85 3.38 -6.99
CA ALA A 113 -16.13 2.03 -7.42
C ALA A 113 -17.42 1.48 -6.79
N ALA A 114 -17.61 1.69 -5.49
CA ALA A 114 -18.83 1.27 -4.80
C ALA A 114 -20.07 1.95 -5.38
N LYS A 115 -20.01 3.26 -5.64
CA LYS A 115 -21.07 4.01 -6.32
C LYS A 115 -21.37 3.41 -7.69
N THR A 116 -20.35 3.18 -8.51
CA THR A 116 -20.47 2.60 -9.84
C THR A 116 -21.16 1.24 -9.81
N ILE A 117 -20.75 0.36 -8.89
CA ILE A 117 -21.31 -0.99 -8.75
C ILE A 117 -22.80 -0.93 -8.39
N ILE A 118 -23.20 0.02 -7.53
CA ILE A 118 -24.58 0.21 -7.12
C ILE A 118 -25.42 0.71 -8.31
N GLU A 119 -24.92 1.69 -9.06
CA GLU A 119 -25.61 2.28 -10.21
C GLU A 119 -25.75 1.30 -11.37
N ASP A 120 -24.69 0.57 -11.68
CA ASP A 120 -24.63 -0.39 -12.80
C ASP A 120 -25.12 -1.80 -12.44
N LYS A 121 -25.44 -2.05 -11.16
CA LYS A 121 -25.79 -3.38 -10.62
C LYS A 121 -24.77 -4.46 -10.98
N SER A 122 -23.49 -4.07 -11.05
CA SER A 122 -22.35 -4.93 -11.35
C SER A 122 -21.70 -5.46 -10.07
N ASN A 123 -20.46 -5.93 -10.13
CA ASN A 123 -19.69 -6.38 -8.99
C ASN A 123 -18.23 -5.90 -9.10
N THR A 124 -17.43 -6.15 -8.06
CA THR A 124 -16.02 -5.70 -8.01
C THR A 124 -15.13 -6.35 -9.07
N LEU A 125 -15.50 -7.48 -9.64
CA LEU A 125 -14.70 -8.16 -10.67
C LEU A 125 -15.01 -7.63 -12.07
N ASN A 126 -16.23 -7.14 -12.30
CA ASN A 126 -16.72 -6.70 -13.60
C ASN A 126 -17.35 -5.30 -13.50
N ILE A 127 -16.54 -4.31 -13.20
CA ILE A 127 -16.97 -2.92 -13.08
C ILE A 127 -17.03 -2.22 -14.44
N ASN A 128 -18.02 -1.36 -14.63
CA ASN A 128 -18.10 -0.48 -15.79
C ASN A 128 -17.05 0.64 -15.67
N ARG A 129 -15.99 0.56 -16.48
CA ARG A 129 -14.84 1.46 -16.42
C ARG A 129 -15.18 2.91 -16.74
N ASP A 130 -16.05 3.15 -17.69
CA ASP A 130 -16.36 4.52 -18.12
C ASP A 130 -17.22 5.23 -17.07
N LEU A 131 -18.21 4.52 -16.52
CA LEU A 131 -19.00 5.01 -15.40
C LEU A 131 -18.13 5.23 -14.15
N PHE A 132 -17.19 4.32 -13.88
CA PHE A 132 -16.22 4.50 -12.78
C PHE A 132 -15.40 5.77 -12.95
N LYS A 133 -14.86 6.04 -14.13
CA LYS A 133 -14.11 7.26 -14.40
C LYS A 133 -14.96 8.50 -14.16
N SER A 134 -16.18 8.53 -14.69
CA SER A 134 -17.11 9.63 -14.45
C SER A 134 -17.40 9.86 -12.98
N ASN A 135 -17.64 8.79 -12.22
CA ASN A 135 -17.85 8.88 -10.77
C ASN A 135 -16.60 9.32 -10.02
N LEU A 136 -15.43 8.92 -10.47
CA LEU A 136 -14.15 9.34 -9.89
C LEU A 136 -13.90 10.84 -10.11
N ASP A 137 -14.14 11.34 -11.32
CA ASP A 137 -13.97 12.75 -11.67
C ASP A 137 -14.88 13.64 -10.82
N ILE A 138 -16.11 13.25 -10.58
CA ILE A 138 -17.06 13.98 -9.69
C ILE A 138 -16.50 14.11 -8.26
N LEU A 139 -15.82 13.10 -7.74
CA LEU A 139 -15.24 13.14 -6.40
C LEU A 139 -13.98 14.00 -6.29
N PHE A 140 -13.36 14.36 -7.41
CA PHE A 140 -12.21 15.26 -7.46
C PHE A 140 -12.56 16.72 -7.77
N THR A 141 -13.74 17.00 -8.31
CA THR A 141 -14.21 18.37 -8.50
C THR A 141 -14.76 18.89 -7.17
N TRP A 142 -13.88 19.57 -6.42
CA TRP A 142 -14.28 20.38 -5.27
C TRP A 142 -14.75 21.73 -5.81
N GLU A 143 -16.06 21.96 -5.84
CA GLU A 143 -16.62 23.30 -5.94
C GLU A 143 -16.65 23.98 -4.56
#